data_2c4b65b5fec85c6aa33a56c85e764e17
#
_entry.id   2c4b65b5fec85c6aa33a56c85e764e17
#
_cell.length_a   1.000
_cell.length_b   1.000
_cell.length_c   1.000
_cell.angle_alpha   90.00
_cell.angle_beta   90.00
_cell.angle_gamma   90.00
#
_symmetry.space_group_name_H-M   'P 1'
#
loop_
_entity.id
_entity.type
_entity.pdbx_description
1 polymer ?
#
loop_
_entity_poly.entity_id
_entity_poly.type
_entity_poly.pdbx_seq_one_letter_code
_entity_poly.pdbx_strand_id
1 'polypeptide(L)'
;SSFKMKNDEGFDEEDFIFVKSNLKKRKVFLNELKYIEALGDYVKLVTENDSLVVLSTMKAFEALLPEDRFLRIHKSYIVNLDKVERYNSKVIELENQQLPLSRNRKSQLVEALTVSMNR
;
A
#
# COMPACT_ATOMS: atom_id res chain seq x y z
N SER A 1 18.57 -1.04 8.21
CA SER A 1 18.69 -0.89 7.72
C SER A 1 18.89 -0.46 7.72
N SER A 2 18.79 -0.79 8.28
CA SER A 2 18.95 -0.46 7.88
C SER A 2 19.40 0.23 7.58
N PHE A 3 19.82 0.22 7.91
CA PHE A 3 20.20 0.92 7.22
C PHE A 3 20.66 0.78 6.22
N LYS A 4 20.46 0.53 6.39
CA LYS A 4 20.64 0.26 5.03
C LYS A 4 20.75 1.48 4.14
N MET A 5 21.63 1.37 3.22
CA MET A 5 21.88 2.49 2.35
C MET A 5 20.80 2.65 1.34
N LYS A 6 20.19 3.78 1.29
CA LYS A 6 19.19 4.06 0.28
C LYS A 6 19.84 4.69 -0.92
N ASN A 7 19.27 4.44 -2.09
CA ASN A 7 19.74 5.14 -3.25
C ASN A 7 19.13 6.54 -3.27
N ASP A 8 19.58 7.35 -4.20
CA ASP A 8 19.18 8.75 -4.24
C ASP A 8 17.75 8.92 -4.70
N GLU A 9 17.12 7.89 -5.22
CA GLU A 9 15.74 8.00 -5.67
C GLU A 9 14.76 7.89 -4.54
N GLY A 10 15.22 7.68 -3.33
CA GLY A 10 14.33 7.79 -2.20
C GLY A 10 13.88 6.51 -1.57
N PHE A 11 13.82 5.40 -2.28
CA PHE A 11 13.43 4.16 -1.65
C PHE A 11 14.18 2.99 -2.23
N ASP A 12 14.14 1.91 -1.48
CA ASP A 12 14.86 0.69 -1.76
C ASP A 12 13.85 -0.39 -2.10
N GLU A 13 14.11 -1.15 -3.14
CA GLU A 13 13.25 -2.26 -3.49
C GLU A 13 13.18 -3.31 -2.39
N GLU A 14 14.16 -3.30 -1.50
CA GLU A 14 14.20 -4.25 -0.39
C GLU A 14 13.56 -3.73 0.89
N ASP A 15 12.93 -2.57 0.84
CA ASP A 15 12.20 -2.08 2.01
C ASP A 15 11.12 -3.08 2.40
N PHE A 16 10.97 -3.27 3.69
CA PHE A 16 10.02 -4.25 4.20
C PHE A 16 9.43 -3.80 5.54
N ILE A 17 8.35 -4.46 5.91
CA ILE A 17 7.78 -4.32 7.24
C ILE A 17 7.61 -5.71 7.84
N PHE A 18 7.51 -5.77 9.15
CA PHE A 18 7.16 -7.00 9.85
C PHE A 18 5.73 -6.88 10.34
N VAL A 19 4.93 -7.92 10.12
CA VAL A 19 3.57 -7.95 10.61
C VAL A 19 3.37 -9.25 11.38
N LYS A 20 2.49 -9.21 12.38
CA LYS A 20 2.24 -10.38 13.20
C LYS A 20 1.03 -11.13 12.63
N SER A 21 1.25 -12.37 12.26
CA SER A 21 0.20 -13.21 11.72
C SER A 21 0.39 -14.62 12.25
N ASN A 22 -0.67 -15.21 12.81
CA ASN A 22 -0.62 -16.56 13.36
C ASN A 22 0.51 -16.74 14.36
N LEU A 23 0.65 -15.78 15.28
CA LEU A 23 1.64 -15.85 16.36
C LEU A 23 3.07 -15.76 15.87
N LYS A 24 3.29 -15.44 14.62
CA LYS A 24 4.62 -15.27 14.05
C LYS A 24 4.74 -13.90 13.43
N LYS A 25 5.96 -13.38 13.41
CA LYS A 25 6.23 -12.14 12.70
C LYS A 25 6.69 -12.49 11.30
N ARG A 26 6.02 -11.93 10.32
CA ARG A 26 6.32 -12.21 8.93
C ARG A 26 6.85 -10.95 8.26
N LYS A 27 7.93 -11.12 7.51
CA LYS A 27 8.50 -10.02 6.72
C LYS A 27 7.71 -9.87 5.43
N VAL A 28 7.30 -8.65 5.13
CA VAL A 28 6.57 -8.36 3.90
C VAL A 28 7.34 -7.26 3.18
N PHE A 29 7.81 -7.58 1.97
CA PHE A 29 8.51 -6.58 1.16
C PHE A 29 7.51 -5.62 0.54
N LEU A 30 7.80 -4.34 0.61
CA LEU A 30 6.86 -3.33 0.18
C LEU A 30 6.62 -3.37 -1.32
N ASN A 31 7.63 -3.74 -2.10
CA ASN A 31 7.44 -3.81 -3.55
C ASN A 31 6.58 -5.00 -3.97
N GLU A 32 6.30 -5.93 -3.05
CA GLU A 32 5.39 -7.04 -3.33
C GLU A 32 3.99 -6.78 -2.81
N LEU A 33 3.83 -5.78 -1.97
CA LEU A 33 2.54 -5.48 -1.35
C LEU A 33 1.69 -4.68 -2.33
N LYS A 34 0.56 -5.26 -2.73
CA LYS A 34 -0.30 -4.63 -3.73
C LYS A 34 -1.29 -3.66 -3.10
N TYR A 35 -2.02 -4.12 -2.11
CA TYR A 35 -2.97 -3.27 -1.41
C TYR A 35 -3.35 -3.90 -0.08
N ILE A 36 -4.03 -3.11 0.74
CA ILE A 36 -4.51 -3.54 2.05
C ILE A 36 -5.99 -3.25 2.13
N GLU A 37 -6.74 -4.23 2.63
CA GLU A 37 -8.19 -4.14 2.72
C GLU A 37 -8.63 -4.30 4.17
N ALA A 38 -9.56 -3.47 4.60
CA ALA A 38 -10.13 -3.58 5.95
C ALA A 38 -11.12 -4.73 6.02
N LEU A 39 -10.99 -5.57 7.03
CA LEU A 39 -11.89 -6.69 7.27
C LEU A 39 -12.32 -6.68 8.73
N GLY A 40 -13.25 -5.79 9.10
CA GLY A 40 -13.69 -5.70 10.49
C GLY A 40 -12.56 -5.30 11.40
N ASP A 41 -12.24 -6.15 12.37
CA ASP A 41 -11.16 -5.90 13.32
C ASP A 41 -9.80 -6.27 12.76
N TYR A 42 -9.75 -6.78 11.54
CA TYR A 42 -8.53 -7.23 10.90
C TYR A 42 -8.26 -6.43 9.63
N VAL A 43 -7.05 -6.55 9.13
CA VAL A 43 -6.72 -6.03 7.81
C VAL A 43 -6.11 -7.16 7.01
N LYS A 44 -6.38 -7.13 5.71
CA LYS A 44 -5.86 -8.13 4.80
C LYS A 44 -4.81 -7.49 3.92
N LEU A 45 -3.59 -8.02 3.97
CA LEU A 45 -2.51 -7.56 3.12
C LEU A 45 -2.44 -8.47 1.90
N VAL A 46 -2.56 -7.89 0.72
CA VAL A 46 -2.53 -8.65 -0.53
C VAL A 46 -1.21 -8.40 -1.22
N THR A 47 -0.41 -9.46 -1.36
CA THR A 47 0.89 -9.36 -2.02
C THR A 47 0.84 -9.99 -3.40
N GLU A 48 1.95 -9.91 -4.11
CA GLU A 48 2.03 -10.52 -5.44
C GLU A 48 1.81 -12.03 -5.40
N ASN A 49 2.18 -12.67 -4.30
CA ASN A 49 2.17 -14.12 -4.22
C ASN A 49 1.04 -14.69 -3.37
N ASP A 50 0.57 -13.94 -2.38
CA ASP A 50 -0.45 -14.46 -1.47
C ASP A 50 -1.11 -13.31 -0.72
N SER A 51 -1.84 -13.65 0.32
CA SER A 51 -2.42 -12.64 1.20
C SER A 51 -2.33 -13.14 2.63
N LEU A 52 -2.40 -12.20 3.56
CA LEU A 52 -2.41 -12.55 4.98
C LEU A 52 -3.30 -11.60 5.74
N VAL A 53 -3.87 -12.09 6.83
CA VAL A 53 -4.81 -11.34 7.65
C VAL A 53 -4.14 -11.04 8.99
N VAL A 54 -4.19 -9.79 9.40
CA VAL A 54 -3.49 -9.31 10.58
C VAL A 54 -4.48 -8.55 11.47
N LEU A 55 -4.41 -8.79 12.77
CA LEU A 55 -5.23 -8.05 13.72
C LEU A 55 -4.62 -6.65 13.87
N SER A 56 -5.22 -5.68 13.21
CA SER A 56 -4.72 -4.32 13.20
C SER A 56 -5.77 -3.40 12.61
N THR A 57 -5.41 -2.13 12.45
CA THR A 57 -6.33 -1.14 11.88
C THR A 57 -5.70 -0.51 10.65
N MET A 58 -6.55 0.06 9.80
CA MET A 58 -6.08 0.78 8.64
C MET A 58 -5.23 1.97 9.05
N LYS A 59 -5.62 2.64 10.13
CA LYS A 59 -4.87 3.80 10.60
C LYS A 59 -3.46 3.43 11.02
N ALA A 60 -3.31 2.26 11.66
CA ALA A 60 -1.99 1.79 12.06
C ALA A 60 -1.11 1.57 10.84
N PHE A 61 -1.67 1.02 9.77
CA PHE A 61 -0.90 0.80 8.56
C PHE A 61 -0.61 2.09 7.82
N GLU A 62 -1.50 3.06 7.88
CA GLU A 62 -1.18 4.37 7.31
C GLU A 62 0.06 4.97 7.97
N ALA A 63 0.18 4.80 9.28
CA ALA A 63 1.32 5.34 10.01
C ALA A 63 2.60 4.55 9.74
N LEU A 64 2.45 3.26 9.45
CA LEU A 64 3.60 2.38 9.27
C LEU A 64 4.21 2.47 7.87
N LEU A 65 3.38 2.66 6.86
CA LEU A 65 3.82 2.61 5.47
C LEU A 65 4.32 3.97 4.98
N PRO A 66 5.29 3.98 4.05
CA PRO A 66 5.79 5.25 3.49
C PRO A 66 4.68 5.98 2.75
N GLU A 67 4.53 7.26 3.06
CA GLU A 67 3.46 8.07 2.47
C GLU A 67 3.61 8.27 0.97
N ASP A 68 4.85 8.25 0.49
CA ASP A 68 5.11 8.49 -0.92
C ASP A 68 4.93 7.24 -1.78
N ARG A 69 4.66 6.11 -1.14
CA ARG A 69 4.48 4.86 -1.88
C ARG A 69 3.08 4.27 -1.71
N PHE A 70 2.43 4.56 -0.60
CA PHE A 70 1.11 4.01 -0.29
C PHE A 70 0.13 5.12 0.02
N LEU A 71 -1.08 4.97 -0.45
CA LEU A 71 -2.11 5.96 -0.24
C LEU A 71 -3.43 5.28 0.15
N ARG A 72 -4.06 5.81 1.17
CA ARG A 72 -5.40 5.33 1.54
C ARG A 72 -6.40 5.96 0.59
N ILE A 73 -6.98 5.14 -0.28
CA ILE A 73 -7.86 5.61 -1.36
C ILE A 73 -9.33 5.47 -1.01
N HIS A 74 -9.62 4.81 0.10
CA HIS A 74 -10.98 4.53 0.53
C HIS A 74 -10.89 4.17 2.00
N LYS A 75 -12.00 4.32 2.73
CA LYS A 75 -11.94 3.97 4.15
C LYS A 75 -11.48 2.54 4.38
N SER A 76 -11.68 1.69 3.39
CA SER A 76 -11.36 0.27 3.52
C SER A 76 -10.15 -0.17 2.68
N TYR A 77 -9.48 0.73 1.98
CA TYR A 77 -8.39 0.33 1.10
C TYR A 77 -7.20 1.28 1.13
N ILE A 78 -6.02 0.69 1.19
CA ILE A 78 -4.75 1.39 1.00
C ILE A 78 -4.08 0.71 -0.20
N VAL A 79 -3.58 1.49 -1.16
CA VAL A 79 -3.00 0.93 -2.37
C VAL A 79 -1.52 1.30 -2.49
N ASN A 80 -0.75 0.39 -3.07
CA ASN A 80 0.63 0.66 -3.46
C ASN A 80 0.59 1.43 -4.77
N LEU A 81 1.07 2.67 -4.76
CA LEU A 81 0.99 3.54 -5.92
C LEU A 81 1.74 2.99 -7.12
N ASP A 82 2.81 2.23 -6.87
CA ASP A 82 3.57 1.63 -7.96
C ASP A 82 2.80 0.54 -8.70
N LYS A 83 1.72 0.04 -8.10
CA LYS A 83 0.94 -1.03 -8.70
C LYS A 83 -0.30 -0.53 -9.44
N VAL A 84 -0.56 0.76 -9.39
CA VAL A 84 -1.71 1.35 -10.06
C VAL A 84 -1.45 1.41 -11.56
N GLU A 85 -2.34 0.79 -12.34
CA GLU A 85 -2.19 0.79 -13.79
C GLU A 85 -3.09 1.82 -14.44
N ARG A 86 -4.31 1.97 -13.94
CA ARG A 86 -5.27 2.93 -14.48
C ARG A 86 -6.20 3.36 -13.37
N TYR A 87 -6.82 4.51 -13.55
CA TYR A 87 -7.81 4.95 -12.59
C TYR A 87 -8.76 5.95 -13.24
N ASN A 88 -9.92 6.10 -12.61
CA ASN A 88 -10.85 7.17 -12.98
C ASN A 88 -11.39 7.74 -11.67
N SER A 89 -12.48 8.48 -11.73
CA SER A 89 -12.99 9.16 -10.55
C SER A 89 -13.64 8.20 -9.55
N LYS A 90 -13.83 6.95 -9.92
CA LYS A 90 -14.55 5.99 -9.06
C LYS A 90 -13.75 4.77 -8.67
N VAL A 91 -12.80 4.38 -9.49
CA VAL A 91 -12.06 3.12 -9.25
C VAL A 91 -10.60 3.28 -9.60
N ILE A 92 -9.80 2.40 -9.02
CA ILE A 92 -8.39 2.27 -9.31
C ILE A 92 -8.17 0.83 -9.77
N GLU A 93 -7.45 0.66 -10.88
CA GLU A 93 -7.21 -0.66 -11.43
C GLU A 93 -5.76 -1.06 -11.21
N LEU A 94 -5.60 -2.23 -10.65
CA LEU A 94 -4.32 -2.92 -10.55
C LEU A 94 -4.37 -4.08 -11.51
N GLU A 95 -3.28 -4.82 -11.62
CA GLU A 95 -3.29 -6.02 -12.42
C GLU A 95 -4.31 -7.00 -11.85
N ASN A 96 -5.34 -7.33 -12.61
CA ASN A 96 -6.36 -8.32 -12.23
C ASN A 96 -7.18 -7.93 -11.00
N GLN A 97 -7.22 -6.64 -10.66
CA GLN A 97 -7.97 -6.23 -9.48
C GLN A 97 -8.43 -4.78 -9.62
N GLN A 98 -9.62 -4.51 -9.13
CA GLN A 98 -10.19 -3.18 -9.18
C GLN A 98 -10.60 -2.77 -7.76
N LEU A 99 -10.20 -1.57 -7.34
CA LEU A 99 -10.49 -1.08 -5.99
C LEU A 99 -11.33 0.20 -6.08
N PRO A 100 -12.22 0.43 -5.11
CA PRO A 100 -13.00 1.65 -5.11
C PRO A 100 -12.17 2.85 -4.66
N LEU A 101 -12.45 3.99 -5.25
CA LEU A 101 -11.79 5.24 -4.91
C LEU A 101 -12.83 6.18 -4.30
N SER A 102 -12.59 6.66 -3.08
CA SER A 102 -13.46 7.62 -2.46
C SER A 102 -13.36 8.95 -3.18
N ARG A 103 -14.53 9.60 -3.36
CA ARG A 103 -14.58 10.86 -4.08
C ARG A 103 -13.63 11.89 -3.48
N ASN A 104 -13.57 11.98 -2.17
CA ASN A 104 -12.76 12.99 -1.51
C ASN A 104 -11.27 12.62 -1.46
N ARG A 105 -10.89 11.49 -2.02
CA ARG A 105 -9.49 11.07 -2.06
C ARG A 105 -8.87 11.21 -3.44
N LYS A 106 -9.69 11.55 -4.45
CA LYS A 106 -9.21 11.59 -5.82
C LYS A 106 -8.08 12.61 -6.00
N SER A 107 -8.21 13.78 -5.39
CA SER A 107 -7.19 14.79 -5.58
C SER A 107 -5.86 14.37 -4.97
N GLN A 108 -5.91 13.67 -3.85
CA GLN A 108 -4.69 13.15 -3.24
C GLN A 108 -4.03 12.10 -4.13
N LEU A 109 -4.84 11.26 -4.77
CA LEU A 109 -4.31 10.26 -5.68
C LEU A 109 -3.64 10.90 -6.87
N VAL A 110 -4.30 11.87 -7.50
CA VAL A 110 -3.73 12.53 -8.66
C VAL A 110 -2.42 13.21 -8.30
N GLU A 111 -2.39 13.88 -7.16
CA GLU A 111 -1.17 14.56 -6.74
C GLU A 111 -0.06 13.55 -6.48
N ALA A 112 -0.37 12.45 -5.80
CA ALA A 112 0.63 11.44 -5.48
C ALA A 112 1.22 10.82 -6.73
N LEU A 113 0.38 10.51 -7.71
CA LEU A 113 0.85 9.90 -8.95
C LEU A 113 1.67 10.90 -9.78
N THR A 114 1.29 12.18 -9.75
CA THR A 114 2.03 13.20 -10.48
C THR A 114 3.44 13.35 -9.91
N VAL A 115 3.55 13.40 -8.60
CA VAL A 115 4.86 13.48 -7.95
C VAL A 115 5.69 12.25 -8.29
N SER A 116 5.08 11.08 -8.26
CA SER A 116 5.76 9.84 -8.57
C SER A 116 6.29 9.83 -10.00
N MET A 117 5.50 10.37 -10.93
CA MET A 117 5.90 10.39 -12.33
C MET A 117 7.04 11.36 -12.62
N ASN A 118 7.24 12.32 -11.76
CA ASN A 118 8.25 13.35 -11.97
C ASN A 118 9.60 13.01 -11.36
N ARG A 119 9.76 11.84 -10.86
CA ARG A 119 11.04 11.44 -10.27
C ARG A 119 12.08 11.12 -11.28
#